data_dbf509f66783daa159beb21774dcb099
#
_entry.id   dbf509f66783daa159beb21774dcb099
#
_cell.length_a   1.000
_cell.length_b   1.000
_cell.length_c   1.000
_cell.angle_alpha   90.00
_cell.angle_beta   90.00
_cell.angle_gamma   90.00
#
_symmetry.space_group_name_H-M   'P 1'
#
loop_
_entity.id
_entity.type
_entity.pdbx_description
1 polymer ?
#
loop_
_entity_poly.entity_id
_entity_poly.type
_entity_poly.pdbx_seq_one_letter_code
_entity_poly.pdbx_strand_id
1 'polypeptide(L)'
;AEAASVAYWRVHQKYLAKADEHKGVTLVGLTSHGPAVIQTKSPLNSLDDLRGQKIRVPGGVGSSVGKALGVTAVKLPAPKVYEALSTGVADGIFMPMETQKSFRLKEVVPHVTIMPGGLYYGSFAFIMNNDFLAGLSENDRNAIIGVSGEKLSQLAGEHWDAADVDGLAAAKEAGTTINKASAEIRKKYLEIMASVEQDWVAS
;
A
#
# COMPACT_ATOMS: atom_id res chain seq x y z
N ALA A 1 -4.44 -8.33 3.82
CA ALA A 1 -5.23 -7.29 3.10
C ALA A 1 -6.73 -7.56 3.19
N GLU A 2 -7.16 -8.83 3.20
CA GLU A 2 -8.58 -9.19 3.25
C GLU A 2 -9.32 -8.54 4.44
N ALA A 3 -8.88 -8.81 5.66
CA ALA A 3 -9.52 -8.26 6.86
C ALA A 3 -9.53 -6.71 6.86
N ALA A 4 -8.45 -6.08 6.39
CA ALA A 4 -8.35 -4.62 6.28
C ALA A 4 -9.34 -4.07 5.25
N SER A 5 -9.51 -4.72 4.10
CA SER A 5 -10.45 -4.31 3.05
C SER A 5 -11.91 -4.40 3.52
N VAL A 6 -12.29 -5.50 4.17
CA VAL A 6 -13.62 -5.67 4.75
C VAL A 6 -13.89 -4.64 5.85
N ALA A 7 -12.92 -4.44 6.74
CA ALA A 7 -13.04 -3.44 7.81
C ALA A 7 -13.17 -2.02 7.23
N TYR A 8 -12.37 -1.68 6.21
CA TYR A 8 -12.44 -0.38 5.54
C TYR A 8 -13.82 -0.14 4.90
N TRP A 9 -14.36 -1.14 4.18
CA TRP A 9 -15.72 -1.04 3.63
C TRP A 9 -16.74 -0.76 4.72
N ARG A 10 -16.73 -1.54 5.82
CA ARG A 10 -17.69 -1.38 6.93
C ARG A 10 -17.57 -0.03 7.64
N VAL A 11 -16.33 0.42 7.90
CA VAL A 11 -16.05 1.73 8.50
C VAL A 11 -16.53 2.86 7.59
N HIS A 12 -16.25 2.76 6.29
CA HIS A 12 -16.73 3.74 5.31
C HIS A 12 -18.25 3.84 5.32
N GLN A 13 -18.96 2.72 5.22
CA GLN A 13 -20.43 2.71 5.21
C GLN A 13 -21.01 3.33 6.49
N LYS A 14 -20.37 3.08 7.63
CA LYS A 14 -20.89 3.53 8.93
C LYS A 14 -20.56 5.00 9.25
N TYR A 15 -19.38 5.45 8.89
CA TYR A 15 -18.84 6.72 9.39
C TYR A 15 -18.46 7.71 8.29
N LEU A 16 -17.97 7.26 7.14
CA LEU A 16 -17.37 8.12 6.12
C LEU A 16 -18.29 8.40 4.92
N ALA A 17 -19.32 7.58 4.68
CA ALA A 17 -20.22 7.76 3.54
C ALA A 17 -20.88 9.16 3.47
N LYS A 18 -21.05 9.81 4.63
CA LYS A 18 -21.60 11.18 4.72
C LYS A 18 -20.66 12.28 4.19
N ALA A 19 -19.36 12.00 4.09
CA ALA A 19 -18.38 12.94 3.54
C ALA A 19 -18.50 13.07 2.01
N ASP A 20 -19.24 12.16 1.36
CA ASP A 20 -19.53 12.17 -0.07
C ASP A 20 -18.29 12.31 -0.98
N GLU A 21 -17.19 11.68 -0.55
CA GLU A 21 -15.88 11.74 -1.26
C GLU A 21 -15.94 11.18 -2.69
N HIS A 22 -16.93 10.31 -2.97
CA HIS A 22 -17.13 9.67 -4.27
C HIS A 22 -18.29 10.30 -5.06
N LYS A 23 -18.58 11.59 -4.81
CA LYS A 23 -19.63 12.32 -5.53
C LYS A 23 -19.48 12.22 -7.05
N GLY A 24 -20.56 11.91 -7.75
CA GLY A 24 -20.58 11.80 -9.21
C GLY A 24 -20.23 10.42 -9.77
N VAL A 25 -19.88 9.46 -8.92
CA VAL A 25 -19.64 8.07 -9.28
C VAL A 25 -20.32 7.12 -8.30
N THR A 26 -20.51 5.87 -8.71
CA THR A 26 -20.99 4.81 -7.80
C THR A 26 -19.80 4.07 -7.21
N LEU A 27 -19.68 4.09 -5.88
CA LEU A 27 -18.70 3.29 -5.15
C LEU A 27 -19.17 1.83 -5.11
N VAL A 28 -18.42 0.93 -5.73
CA VAL A 28 -18.76 -0.50 -5.81
C VAL A 28 -17.86 -1.39 -4.93
N GLY A 29 -16.81 -0.86 -4.37
CA GLY A 29 -15.95 -1.58 -3.41
C GLY A 29 -14.79 -0.72 -2.91
N LEU A 30 -14.24 -1.10 -1.76
CA LEU A 30 -13.04 -0.51 -1.18
C LEU A 30 -12.06 -1.62 -0.84
N THR A 31 -10.79 -1.44 -1.13
CA THR A 31 -9.76 -2.42 -0.82
C THR A 31 -8.50 -1.77 -0.28
N SER A 32 -7.72 -2.57 0.42
CA SER A 32 -6.39 -2.20 0.87
C SER A 32 -5.38 -3.23 0.35
N HIS A 33 -4.22 -2.76 -0.12
CA HIS A 33 -3.10 -3.67 -0.39
C HIS A 33 -2.54 -4.24 0.93
N GLY A 34 -1.67 -5.22 0.84
CA GLY A 34 -0.94 -5.77 1.98
C GLY A 34 -0.03 -4.75 2.67
N PRO A 35 0.56 -5.10 3.81
CA PRO A 35 1.43 -4.18 4.55
C PRO A 35 2.62 -3.74 3.71
N ALA A 36 2.86 -2.44 3.62
CA ALA A 36 4.06 -1.92 2.96
C ALA A 36 5.31 -2.33 3.74
N VAL A 37 6.35 -2.69 2.99
CA VAL A 37 7.67 -3.05 3.49
C VAL A 37 8.72 -2.05 3.00
N ILE A 38 9.88 -2.02 3.65
CA ILE A 38 11.01 -1.22 3.22
C ILE A 38 11.83 -2.07 2.23
N GLN A 39 12.04 -1.56 1.02
CA GLN A 39 12.82 -2.23 -0.01
C GLN A 39 13.95 -1.31 -0.44
N THR A 40 15.21 -1.75 -0.32
CA THR A 40 16.39 -0.89 -0.48
C THR A 40 17.51 -1.58 -1.25
N LYS A 41 18.39 -0.76 -1.87
CA LYS A 41 19.62 -1.24 -2.51
C LYS A 41 20.69 -1.65 -1.50
N SER A 42 20.71 -1.03 -0.34
CA SER A 42 21.63 -1.34 0.75
C SER A 42 20.90 -1.97 1.93
N PRO A 43 21.56 -2.82 2.73
CA PRO A 43 20.95 -3.42 3.90
C PRO A 43 20.56 -2.34 4.92
N LEU A 44 19.49 -2.59 5.68
CA LEU A 44 19.00 -1.74 6.75
C LEU A 44 19.29 -2.41 8.10
N ASN A 45 20.13 -1.80 8.92
CA ASN A 45 20.46 -2.26 10.27
C ASN A 45 19.69 -1.47 11.34
N SER A 46 19.34 -0.22 11.03
CA SER A 46 18.56 0.67 11.89
C SER A 46 17.65 1.58 11.06
N LEU A 47 16.67 2.25 11.71
CA LEU A 47 15.85 3.26 11.02
C LEU A 47 16.67 4.50 10.63
N ASP A 48 17.78 4.76 11.32
CA ASP A 48 18.63 5.90 11.00
C ASP A 48 19.35 5.72 9.66
N ASP A 49 19.53 4.48 9.19
CA ASP A 49 20.09 4.19 7.88
C ASP A 49 19.23 4.70 6.71
N LEU A 50 17.94 4.99 6.98
CA LEU A 50 17.03 5.59 5.99
C LEU A 50 17.24 7.10 5.83
N ARG A 51 17.88 7.77 6.79
CA ARG A 51 18.03 9.24 6.76
C ARG A 51 18.79 9.69 5.52
N GLY A 52 18.17 10.58 4.76
CA GLY A 52 18.75 11.13 3.54
C GLY A 52 18.74 10.19 2.33
N GLN A 53 18.40 8.89 2.49
CA GLN A 53 18.22 8.01 1.33
C GLN A 53 17.06 8.51 0.45
N LYS A 54 17.24 8.44 -0.85
CA LYS A 54 16.21 8.76 -1.85
C LYS A 54 15.22 7.61 -1.92
N ILE A 55 14.14 7.70 -1.16
CA ILE A 55 13.12 6.65 -1.09
C ILE A 55 11.88 7.07 -1.86
N ARG A 56 11.45 6.24 -2.79
CA ARG A 56 10.13 6.44 -3.38
C ARG A 56 9.06 6.17 -2.33
N VAL A 57 8.23 7.17 -2.10
CA VAL A 57 7.08 7.09 -1.20
C VAL A 57 5.78 7.35 -1.97
N PRO A 58 4.66 6.72 -1.60
CA PRO A 58 3.35 7.09 -2.15
C PRO A 58 2.91 8.46 -1.61
N GLY A 59 1.78 8.95 -2.11
CA GLY A 59 1.12 10.14 -1.54
C GLY A 59 0.51 9.88 -0.16
N GLY A 60 -0.18 10.89 0.38
CA GLY A 60 -0.94 10.78 1.64
C GLY A 60 -0.07 10.33 2.82
N VAL A 61 -0.60 9.43 3.63
CA VAL A 61 0.05 8.90 4.85
C VAL A 61 1.43 8.32 4.57
N GLY A 62 1.64 7.62 3.44
CA GLY A 62 2.96 7.08 3.10
C GLY A 62 4.03 8.16 2.93
N SER A 63 3.66 9.36 2.45
CA SER A 63 4.55 10.51 2.39
C SER A 63 4.89 11.05 3.78
N SER A 64 3.92 11.09 4.69
CA SER A 64 4.11 11.49 6.10
C SER A 64 5.04 10.51 6.83
N VAL A 65 4.85 9.21 6.63
CA VAL A 65 5.74 8.16 7.14
C VAL A 65 7.17 8.37 6.64
N GLY A 66 7.37 8.59 5.34
CA GLY A 66 8.70 8.86 4.78
C GLY A 66 9.36 10.10 5.41
N LYS A 67 8.61 11.20 5.56
CA LYS A 67 9.09 12.42 6.21
C LYS A 67 9.51 12.16 7.65
N ALA A 68 8.70 11.45 8.42
CA ALA A 68 8.98 11.13 9.82
C ALA A 68 10.22 10.23 9.98
N LEU A 69 10.49 9.35 9.01
CA LEU A 69 11.70 8.52 8.95
C LEU A 69 12.93 9.25 8.40
N GLY A 70 12.79 10.52 7.99
CA GLY A 70 13.89 11.35 7.53
C GLY A 70 14.42 10.99 6.14
N VAL A 71 13.62 10.33 5.29
CA VAL A 71 14.03 10.02 3.92
C VAL A 71 13.95 11.25 3.01
N THR A 72 14.76 11.28 1.97
CA THR A 72 14.58 12.19 0.84
C THR A 72 13.51 11.59 -0.08
N ALA A 73 12.29 12.13 0.01
CA ALA A 73 11.14 11.57 -0.67
C ALA A 73 11.20 11.77 -2.20
N VAL A 74 11.19 10.68 -2.96
CA VAL A 74 11.05 10.68 -4.41
C VAL A 74 9.58 10.43 -4.75
N LYS A 75 8.92 11.46 -5.28
CA LYS A 75 7.49 11.40 -5.66
C LYS A 75 7.37 11.06 -7.14
N LEU A 76 6.92 9.85 -7.44
CA LEU A 76 6.66 9.39 -8.81
C LEU A 76 5.55 8.33 -8.84
N PRO A 77 4.84 8.21 -9.97
CA PRO A 77 3.81 7.19 -10.16
C PRO A 77 4.37 5.77 -10.06
N ALA A 78 3.56 4.82 -9.61
CA ALA A 78 3.97 3.42 -9.45
C ALA A 78 4.59 2.81 -10.73
N PRO A 79 4.08 3.01 -11.97
CA PRO A 79 4.70 2.45 -13.17
C PRO A 79 6.15 2.90 -13.44
N LYS A 80 6.62 3.98 -12.82
CA LYS A 80 7.98 4.51 -12.98
C LYS A 80 8.99 3.98 -11.95
N VAL A 81 8.56 3.14 -11.02
CA VAL A 81 9.41 2.74 -9.88
C VAL A 81 10.59 1.88 -10.30
N TYR A 82 10.40 0.94 -11.21
CA TYR A 82 11.50 0.09 -11.70
C TYR A 82 12.61 0.93 -12.36
N GLU A 83 12.23 1.83 -13.25
CA GLU A 83 13.16 2.73 -13.93
C GLU A 83 13.91 3.62 -12.94
N ALA A 84 13.21 4.23 -11.98
CA ALA A 84 13.81 5.10 -10.97
C ALA A 84 14.83 4.36 -10.08
N LEU A 85 14.54 3.11 -9.74
CA LEU A 85 15.45 2.27 -8.98
C LEU A 85 16.64 1.80 -9.82
N SER A 86 16.41 1.32 -11.04
CA SER A 86 17.49 0.82 -11.92
C SER A 86 18.50 1.92 -12.30
N THR A 87 18.04 3.15 -12.53
CA THR A 87 18.87 4.30 -12.90
C THR A 87 19.48 5.07 -11.71
N GLY A 88 19.15 4.71 -10.46
CA GLY A 88 19.68 5.40 -9.27
C GLY A 88 19.01 6.73 -8.92
N VAL A 89 17.87 7.04 -9.52
CA VAL A 89 16.99 8.15 -9.12
C VAL A 89 16.44 7.91 -7.72
N ALA A 90 16.17 6.63 -7.37
CA ALA A 90 15.80 6.21 -6.03
C ALA A 90 16.77 5.13 -5.52
N ASP A 91 17.01 5.12 -4.21
CA ASP A 91 17.82 4.14 -3.48
C ASP A 91 16.96 3.03 -2.87
N GLY A 92 15.67 3.28 -2.76
CA GLY A 92 14.70 2.34 -2.20
C GLY A 92 13.26 2.80 -2.40
N ILE A 93 12.34 2.03 -1.84
CA ILE A 93 10.90 2.22 -2.02
C ILE A 93 10.12 1.66 -0.83
N PHE A 94 9.01 2.31 -0.50
CA PHE A 94 7.99 1.78 0.40
C PHE A 94 6.82 1.30 -0.45
N MET A 95 6.67 -0.01 -0.58
CA MET A 95 5.58 -0.69 -1.28
C MET A 95 5.35 -2.09 -0.68
N PRO A 96 4.19 -2.74 -0.91
CA PRO A 96 3.94 -4.09 -0.41
C PRO A 96 4.86 -5.14 -1.06
N MET A 97 4.89 -6.33 -0.48
CA MET A 97 5.78 -7.43 -0.89
C MET A 97 5.50 -7.91 -2.32
N GLU A 98 4.25 -7.84 -2.79
CA GLU A 98 3.85 -8.26 -4.14
C GLU A 98 4.67 -7.58 -5.24
N THR A 99 5.17 -6.36 -4.98
CA THR A 99 5.91 -5.57 -5.95
C THR A 99 7.28 -6.17 -6.30
N GLN A 100 7.80 -7.07 -5.50
CA GLN A 100 8.97 -7.86 -5.84
C GLN A 100 8.74 -8.67 -7.13
N LYS A 101 7.48 -9.12 -7.35
CA LYS A 101 7.05 -9.84 -8.57
C LYS A 101 6.44 -8.91 -9.60
N SER A 102 5.38 -8.20 -9.25
CA SER A 102 4.55 -7.41 -10.20
C SER A 102 5.29 -6.25 -10.85
N PHE A 103 6.18 -5.58 -10.13
CA PHE A 103 7.05 -4.51 -10.62
C PHE A 103 8.50 -4.95 -10.84
N ARG A 104 8.79 -6.26 -10.75
CA ARG A 104 10.13 -6.84 -10.91
C ARG A 104 11.18 -6.24 -9.97
N LEU A 105 10.77 -5.75 -8.79
CA LEU A 105 11.68 -5.06 -7.88
C LEU A 105 12.78 -5.97 -7.34
N LYS A 106 12.59 -7.29 -7.33
CA LYS A 106 13.61 -8.30 -7.02
C LYS A 106 14.92 -8.16 -7.82
N GLU A 107 14.87 -7.47 -8.98
CA GLU A 107 16.04 -7.26 -9.85
C GLU A 107 16.85 -6.01 -9.47
N VAL A 108 16.26 -5.08 -8.73
CA VAL A 108 16.81 -3.73 -8.50
C VAL A 108 16.93 -3.32 -7.05
N VAL A 109 16.26 -4.05 -6.12
CA VAL A 109 16.36 -3.85 -4.66
C VAL A 109 16.54 -5.19 -3.95
N PRO A 110 17.80 -5.57 -3.65
CA PRO A 110 18.15 -6.87 -3.10
C PRO A 110 17.89 -7.00 -1.59
N HIS A 111 17.39 -5.97 -0.90
CA HIS A 111 17.12 -5.99 0.53
C HIS A 111 15.69 -5.59 0.82
N VAL A 112 14.98 -6.42 1.60
CA VAL A 112 13.64 -6.17 2.09
C VAL A 112 13.64 -6.23 3.61
N THR A 113 13.13 -5.20 4.26
CA THR A 113 12.90 -5.19 5.71
C THR A 113 11.39 -5.16 5.98
N ILE A 114 10.90 -6.25 6.59
CA ILE A 114 9.51 -6.40 7.00
C ILE A 114 9.33 -5.78 8.38
N MET A 115 8.55 -4.71 8.46
CA MET A 115 8.15 -4.12 9.73
C MET A 115 6.95 -4.90 10.29
N PRO A 116 7.01 -5.48 11.49
CA PRO A 116 5.85 -6.14 12.10
C PRO A 116 4.66 -5.19 12.23
N GLY A 117 3.55 -5.52 11.57
CA GLY A 117 2.38 -4.66 11.43
C GLY A 117 2.38 -3.76 10.17
N GLY A 118 3.46 -3.80 9.37
CA GLY A 118 3.63 -2.99 8.17
C GLY A 118 4.04 -1.53 8.44
N LEU A 119 4.42 -0.81 7.40
CA LEU A 119 4.68 0.63 7.47
C LEU A 119 3.37 1.43 7.34
N TYR A 120 2.57 1.08 6.39
CA TYR A 120 1.26 1.66 6.10
C TYR A 120 0.46 0.69 5.22
N TYR A 121 -0.82 0.97 5.09
CA TYR A 121 -1.72 0.32 4.15
C TYR A 121 -2.26 1.38 3.20
N GLY A 122 -2.13 1.15 1.89
CA GLY A 122 -2.75 2.00 0.88
C GLY A 122 -4.15 1.51 0.58
N SER A 123 -5.08 2.43 0.41
CA SER A 123 -6.47 2.13 0.07
C SER A 123 -6.79 2.48 -1.38
N PHE A 124 -7.73 1.74 -1.96
CA PHE A 124 -8.23 1.95 -3.31
C PHE A 124 -9.75 1.86 -3.30
N ALA A 125 -10.38 2.67 -4.16
CA ALA A 125 -11.80 2.61 -4.41
C ALA A 125 -12.07 1.98 -5.79
N PHE A 126 -12.99 1.04 -5.85
CA PHE A 126 -13.62 0.60 -7.09
C PHE A 126 -14.82 1.49 -7.34
N ILE A 127 -14.79 2.21 -8.43
CA ILE A 127 -15.84 3.18 -8.80
C ILE A 127 -16.36 2.89 -10.20
N MET A 128 -17.65 3.18 -10.43
CA MET A 128 -18.26 3.10 -11.74
C MET A 128 -18.92 4.42 -12.09
N ASN A 129 -18.88 4.77 -13.37
CA ASN A 129 -19.58 5.93 -13.89
C ASN A 129 -21.11 5.72 -13.76
N ASN A 130 -21.81 6.72 -13.24
CA ASN A 130 -23.25 6.65 -13.00
C ASN A 130 -24.06 6.47 -14.30
N ASP A 131 -23.69 7.17 -15.37
CA ASP A 131 -24.39 7.09 -16.66
C ASP A 131 -24.16 5.72 -17.30
N PHE A 132 -22.96 5.16 -17.15
CA PHE A 132 -22.69 3.79 -17.61
C PHE A 132 -23.61 2.78 -16.91
N LEU A 133 -23.71 2.84 -15.58
CA LEU A 133 -24.60 1.96 -14.81
C LEU A 133 -26.08 2.15 -15.18
N ALA A 134 -26.50 3.39 -15.37
CA ALA A 134 -27.87 3.71 -15.76
C ALA A 134 -28.21 3.20 -17.17
N GLY A 135 -27.23 3.14 -18.07
CA GLY A 135 -27.38 2.63 -19.43
C GLY A 135 -27.47 1.10 -19.56
N LEU A 136 -27.12 0.37 -18.50
CA LEU A 136 -27.19 -1.10 -18.49
C LEU A 136 -28.65 -1.60 -18.38
N SER A 137 -28.87 -2.83 -18.83
CA SER A 137 -30.13 -3.52 -18.51
C SER A 137 -30.29 -3.67 -16.99
N GLU A 138 -31.50 -3.78 -16.50
CA GLU A 138 -31.79 -4.00 -15.09
C GLU A 138 -31.08 -5.26 -14.56
N ASN A 139 -31.07 -6.33 -15.34
CA ASN A 139 -30.43 -7.59 -14.99
C ASN A 139 -28.92 -7.43 -14.83
N ASP A 140 -28.26 -6.75 -15.78
CA ASP A 140 -26.80 -6.55 -15.72
C ASP A 140 -26.42 -5.63 -14.55
N ARG A 141 -27.17 -4.55 -14.35
CA ARG A 141 -26.97 -3.66 -13.21
C ARG A 141 -27.13 -4.38 -11.88
N ASN A 142 -28.18 -5.19 -11.73
CA ASN A 142 -28.41 -5.96 -10.52
C ASN A 142 -27.32 -7.01 -10.29
N ALA A 143 -26.82 -7.64 -11.35
CA ALA A 143 -25.70 -8.58 -11.26
C ALA A 143 -24.42 -7.89 -10.75
N ILE A 144 -24.07 -6.71 -11.29
CA ILE A 144 -22.92 -5.92 -10.83
C ILE A 144 -23.08 -5.51 -9.36
N ILE A 145 -24.22 -4.93 -9.01
CA ILE A 145 -24.47 -4.50 -7.62
C ILE A 145 -24.49 -5.69 -6.66
N GLY A 146 -25.00 -6.85 -7.09
CA GLY A 146 -25.03 -8.08 -6.28
C GLY A 146 -23.67 -8.65 -5.91
N VAL A 147 -22.61 -8.32 -6.66
CA VAL A 147 -21.22 -8.72 -6.37
C VAL A 147 -20.37 -7.58 -5.82
N SER A 148 -20.92 -6.38 -5.77
CA SER A 148 -20.27 -5.16 -5.25
C SER A 148 -20.25 -5.12 -3.71
N GLY A 149 -19.70 -4.04 -3.19
CA GLY A 149 -19.66 -3.78 -1.76
C GLY A 149 -18.66 -4.65 -1.01
N GLU A 150 -19.10 -5.22 0.09
CA GLU A 150 -18.23 -6.03 0.96
C GLU A 150 -17.67 -7.25 0.25
N LYS A 151 -18.44 -7.90 -0.61
CA LYS A 151 -18.01 -9.07 -1.40
C LYS A 151 -16.82 -8.73 -2.30
N LEU A 152 -16.92 -7.65 -3.07
CA LEU A 152 -15.83 -7.18 -3.92
C LEU A 152 -14.61 -6.75 -3.10
N SER A 153 -14.84 -6.07 -1.98
CA SER A 153 -13.80 -5.62 -1.06
C SER A 153 -13.04 -6.81 -0.47
N GLN A 154 -13.74 -7.85 -0.04
CA GLN A 154 -13.15 -9.09 0.48
C GLN A 154 -12.33 -9.80 -0.60
N LEU A 155 -12.93 -10.05 -1.75
CA LEU A 155 -12.27 -10.74 -2.88
C LEU A 155 -10.98 -10.01 -3.30
N ALA A 156 -11.02 -8.69 -3.40
CA ALA A 156 -9.85 -7.90 -3.72
C ALA A 156 -8.75 -8.03 -2.65
N GLY A 157 -9.13 -8.01 -1.37
CA GLY A 157 -8.20 -8.21 -0.26
C GLY A 157 -7.56 -9.60 -0.25
N GLU A 158 -8.33 -10.66 -0.53
CA GLU A 158 -7.82 -12.03 -0.69
C GLU A 158 -6.75 -12.11 -1.80
N HIS A 159 -7.01 -11.46 -2.94
CA HIS A 159 -6.06 -11.42 -4.04
C HIS A 159 -4.80 -10.61 -3.71
N TRP A 160 -4.89 -9.54 -2.93
CA TRP A 160 -3.73 -8.83 -2.42
C TRP A 160 -2.88 -9.70 -1.50
N ASP A 161 -3.51 -10.48 -0.59
CA ASP A 161 -2.79 -11.40 0.28
C ASP A 161 -2.09 -12.51 -0.52
N ALA A 162 -2.76 -13.07 -1.53
CA ALA A 162 -2.15 -14.04 -2.44
C ALA A 162 -0.97 -13.45 -3.23
N ALA A 163 -1.10 -12.22 -3.73
CA ALA A 163 -0.04 -11.52 -4.46
C ALA A 163 1.19 -11.27 -3.58
N ASP A 164 1.02 -10.94 -2.28
CA ASP A 164 2.13 -10.79 -1.34
C ASP A 164 2.87 -12.11 -1.09
N VAL A 165 2.17 -13.24 -1.03
CA VAL A 165 2.78 -14.58 -0.96
C VAL A 165 3.63 -14.86 -2.21
N ASP A 166 3.10 -14.55 -3.38
CA ASP A 166 3.81 -14.69 -4.66
C ASP A 166 5.04 -13.77 -4.73
N GLY A 167 4.90 -12.52 -4.29
CA GLY A 167 6.00 -11.55 -4.22
C GLY A 167 7.13 -12.03 -3.31
N LEU A 168 6.78 -12.57 -2.14
CA LEU A 168 7.73 -13.15 -1.19
C LEU A 168 8.47 -14.37 -1.80
N ALA A 169 7.75 -15.22 -2.52
CA ALA A 169 8.35 -16.38 -3.21
C ALA A 169 9.34 -15.91 -4.29
N ALA A 170 8.93 -14.94 -5.11
CA ALA A 170 9.78 -14.37 -6.16
C ALA A 170 11.03 -13.66 -5.62
N ALA A 171 10.92 -12.96 -4.49
CA ALA A 171 12.05 -12.36 -3.80
C ALA A 171 13.05 -13.41 -3.31
N LYS A 172 12.57 -14.48 -2.67
CA LYS A 172 13.42 -15.61 -2.21
C LYS A 172 14.14 -16.29 -3.37
N GLU A 173 13.44 -16.58 -4.45
CA GLU A 173 14.00 -17.20 -5.67
C GLU A 173 15.11 -16.33 -6.28
N ALA A 174 14.97 -15.02 -6.26
CA ALA A 174 15.97 -14.06 -6.74
C ALA A 174 17.15 -13.85 -5.77
N GLY A 175 17.14 -14.49 -4.59
CA GLY A 175 18.20 -14.31 -3.58
C GLY A 175 18.11 -13.00 -2.81
N THR A 176 16.95 -12.33 -2.81
CA THR A 176 16.71 -11.11 -2.02
C THR A 176 16.89 -11.40 -0.53
N THR A 177 17.67 -10.59 0.15
CA THR A 177 17.83 -10.64 1.61
C THR A 177 16.57 -10.12 2.29
N ILE A 178 15.84 -10.97 3.00
CA ILE A 178 14.59 -10.62 3.66
C ILE A 178 14.80 -10.65 5.17
N ASN A 179 14.74 -9.48 5.80
CA ASN A 179 14.89 -9.31 7.23
C ASN A 179 13.56 -8.91 7.87
N LYS A 180 13.30 -9.43 9.05
CA LYS A 180 12.23 -8.93 9.91
C LYS A 180 12.83 -7.94 10.91
N ALA A 181 12.26 -6.74 10.97
CA ALA A 181 12.72 -5.72 11.91
C ALA A 181 12.68 -6.25 13.36
N SER A 182 13.73 -5.94 14.13
CA SER A 182 13.79 -6.32 15.54
C SER A 182 12.71 -5.62 16.36
N ALA A 183 12.46 -6.11 17.59
CA ALA A 183 11.53 -5.47 18.52
C ALA A 183 11.93 -4.03 18.83
N GLU A 184 13.22 -3.74 18.89
CA GLU A 184 13.78 -2.40 19.12
C GLU A 184 13.50 -1.46 17.95
N ILE A 185 13.78 -1.90 16.71
CA ILE A 185 13.45 -1.15 15.48
C ILE A 185 11.95 -0.88 15.42
N ARG A 186 11.13 -1.89 15.72
CA ARG A 186 9.67 -1.73 15.74
C ARG A 186 9.22 -0.71 16.79
N LYS A 187 9.77 -0.77 18.01
CA LYS A 187 9.44 0.17 19.08
C LYS A 187 9.75 1.60 18.66
N LYS A 188 10.98 1.85 18.15
CA LYS A 188 11.38 3.15 17.64
C LYS A 188 10.49 3.65 16.49
N TYR A 189 10.09 2.75 15.59
CA TYR A 189 9.14 3.06 14.52
C TYR A 189 7.79 3.53 15.08
N LEU A 190 7.21 2.81 16.04
CA LEU A 190 5.92 3.18 16.64
C LEU A 190 5.99 4.53 17.39
N GLU A 191 7.08 4.81 18.08
CA GLU A 191 7.32 6.10 18.72
C GLU A 191 7.34 7.26 17.71
N ILE A 192 8.01 7.05 16.56
CA ILE A 192 8.04 8.03 15.47
C ILE A 192 6.64 8.20 14.85
N MET A 193 5.89 7.11 14.66
CA MET A 193 4.57 7.15 14.03
C MET A 193 3.49 7.76 14.90
N ALA A 194 3.65 7.79 16.22
CA ALA A 194 2.69 8.43 17.12
C ALA A 194 2.42 9.91 16.76
N SER A 195 3.44 10.64 16.32
CA SER A 195 3.26 12.03 15.85
C SER A 195 2.50 12.10 14.51
N VAL A 196 2.73 11.15 13.61
CA VAL A 196 2.02 11.08 12.32
C VAL A 196 0.53 10.83 12.52
N GLU A 197 0.18 9.94 13.47
CA GLU A 197 -1.21 9.66 13.83
C GLU A 197 -1.88 10.89 14.47
N GLN A 198 -1.20 11.57 15.39
CA GLN A 198 -1.72 12.79 16.03
C GLN A 198 -1.96 13.91 15.01
N ASP A 199 -1.02 14.14 14.11
CA ASP A 199 -1.15 15.14 13.05
C ASP A 199 -2.33 14.84 12.12
N TRP A 200 -2.54 13.54 11.82
CA TRP A 200 -3.66 13.12 10.97
C TRP A 200 -5.02 13.31 11.66
N VAL A 201 -5.10 12.98 12.95
CA VAL A 201 -6.35 13.17 13.73
C VAL A 201 -6.70 14.66 13.88
N ALA A 202 -5.69 15.53 13.90
CA ALA A 202 -5.88 16.98 14.05
C ALA A 202 -6.23 17.70 12.73
N SER A 203 -6.04 17.06 11.57
CA SER A 203 -6.28 17.63 10.24
C SER A 203 -7.72 17.46 9.78
#